data_d78ab5928c0e6281fa20d01fc40c68ee
#
_entry.id   d78ab5928c0e6281fa20d01fc40c68ee
#
_cell.length_a   1.000
_cell.length_b   1.000
_cell.length_c   1.000
_cell.angle_alpha   90.00
_cell.angle_beta   90.00
_cell.angle_gamma   90.00
#
_symmetry.space_group_name_H-M   'P 1'
#
loop_
_entity.id
_entity.type
_entity.pdbx_description
1 polymer ?
#
loop_
_entity_poly.entity_id
_entity_poly.type
_entity_poly.pdbx_seq_one_letter_code
_entity_poly.pdbx_strand_id
1 'polypeptide(L)'
;MTTNVQEMFGSLLLDKKIVASLTAMGFEEPSPIQEQTIPLVLEGSDVIGQAQTGTGKTAAFGIPVVQSITDHRHIQALIMTPTRELAIQVAEEIGKIGRTSKIKALPVYGGQPIDRQIRALRSGVQIVIGTPGRLIDHINRKTIKLDHIKFLVLDEADEMLDMGFVDDMEEIMKNLPAERQTLLFSATMPRPILSLTKKYMKAPKNVTISKEELTVPLIDQYYFETKDKIEGLCRLLDAEIDGKLIIFCRTKKGVDDLAIACLLYTSPSPRDRSVSRMPSSA
;
A
#
# COMPACT_ATOMS: atom_id res chain seq x y z
N MET A 1 -3.07 -25.25 18.06
CA MET A 1 -4.07 -24.50 18.86
C MET A 1 -4.63 -23.43 17.95
N THR A 2 -5.77 -23.66 17.30
CA THR A 2 -6.46 -22.68 16.46
C THR A 2 -7.13 -21.68 17.41
N THR A 3 -6.43 -20.62 17.75
CA THR A 3 -7.02 -19.46 18.41
C THR A 3 -8.13 -18.94 17.51
N ASN A 4 -9.33 -18.84 18.02
CA ASN A 4 -10.51 -18.57 17.22
C ASN A 4 -10.48 -17.09 16.80
N VAL A 5 -10.12 -16.81 15.55
CA VAL A 5 -10.11 -15.45 14.95
C VAL A 5 -11.43 -14.72 15.29
N GLN A 6 -12.51 -15.48 15.45
CA GLN A 6 -13.82 -14.95 15.86
C GLN A 6 -13.82 -14.40 17.30
N GLU A 7 -12.93 -14.86 18.19
CA GLU A 7 -12.79 -14.31 19.55
C GLU A 7 -11.92 -13.06 19.54
N MET A 8 -10.85 -13.03 18.75
CA MET A 8 -9.89 -11.92 18.75
C MET A 8 -10.36 -10.71 17.94
N PHE A 9 -11.03 -10.94 16.81
CA PHE A 9 -11.73 -9.89 16.07
C PHE A 9 -13.18 -9.66 16.52
N GLY A 10 -13.71 -10.43 17.47
CA GLY A 10 -15.08 -10.35 17.94
C GLY A 10 -15.42 -9.05 18.66
N SER A 11 -14.43 -8.41 19.29
CA SER A 11 -14.58 -7.07 19.89
C SER A 11 -14.81 -5.97 18.83
N LEU A 12 -14.48 -6.22 17.56
CA LEU A 12 -14.55 -5.26 16.46
C LEU A 12 -15.89 -5.28 15.71
N LEU A 13 -16.88 -6.07 16.13
CA LEU A 13 -18.23 -6.16 15.53
C LEU A 13 -18.20 -6.51 14.04
N LEU A 14 -17.32 -7.42 13.62
CA LEU A 14 -17.18 -7.82 12.23
C LEU A 14 -18.22 -8.88 11.80
N ASP A 15 -18.68 -8.76 10.57
CA ASP A 15 -19.56 -9.74 9.94
C ASP A 15 -18.86 -11.10 9.78
N LYS A 16 -19.60 -12.20 9.92
CA LYS A 16 -19.08 -13.58 9.74
C LYS A 16 -18.36 -13.78 8.41
N LYS A 17 -18.80 -13.10 7.33
CA LYS A 17 -18.17 -13.17 6.02
C LYS A 17 -16.78 -12.53 6.01
N ILE A 18 -16.63 -11.42 6.70
CA ILE A 18 -15.34 -10.73 6.87
C ILE A 18 -14.40 -11.60 7.69
N VAL A 19 -14.85 -12.08 8.86
CA VAL A 19 -14.06 -12.98 9.71
C VAL A 19 -13.60 -14.21 8.93
N ALA A 20 -14.47 -14.84 8.14
CA ALA A 20 -14.07 -15.99 7.31
C ALA A 20 -12.99 -15.64 6.28
N SER A 21 -13.04 -14.45 5.68
CA SER A 21 -11.99 -13.98 4.76
C SER A 21 -10.67 -13.74 5.49
N LEU A 22 -10.69 -13.10 6.65
CA LEU A 22 -9.50 -12.83 7.48
C LEU A 22 -8.83 -14.13 7.94
N THR A 23 -9.63 -15.11 8.41
CA THR A 23 -9.13 -16.45 8.77
C THR A 23 -8.42 -17.11 7.58
N ALA A 24 -9.03 -17.06 6.38
CA ALA A 24 -8.43 -17.62 5.17
C ALA A 24 -7.15 -16.90 4.72
N MET A 25 -6.96 -15.64 5.14
CA MET A 25 -5.75 -14.85 4.90
C MET A 25 -4.67 -15.07 5.96
N GLY A 26 -4.95 -15.84 7.03
CA GLY A 26 -4.00 -16.12 8.10
C GLY A 26 -3.90 -15.00 9.15
N PHE A 27 -4.92 -14.13 9.25
CA PHE A 27 -4.97 -13.16 10.35
C PHE A 27 -5.26 -13.90 11.64
N GLU A 28 -4.47 -13.63 12.68
CA GLU A 28 -4.62 -14.21 14.01
C GLU A 28 -5.22 -13.19 14.99
N GLU A 29 -4.62 -12.01 15.06
CA GLU A 29 -5.04 -10.91 15.93
C GLU A 29 -4.97 -9.56 15.20
N PRO A 30 -5.78 -8.56 15.59
CA PRO A 30 -5.68 -7.24 15.01
C PRO A 30 -4.41 -6.53 15.47
N SER A 31 -3.75 -5.82 14.55
CA SER A 31 -2.66 -4.93 14.91
C SER A 31 -3.19 -3.68 15.65
N PRO A 32 -2.33 -2.94 16.41
CA PRO A 32 -2.78 -1.76 17.15
C PRO A 32 -3.50 -0.71 16.30
N ILE A 33 -3.08 -0.49 15.05
CA ILE A 33 -3.77 0.44 14.13
C ILE A 33 -5.14 -0.08 13.72
N GLN A 34 -5.29 -1.40 13.54
CA GLN A 34 -6.56 -2.03 13.19
C GLN A 34 -7.54 -1.97 14.36
N GLU A 35 -7.08 -2.30 15.56
CA GLU A 35 -7.89 -2.32 16.77
C GLU A 35 -8.50 -0.94 17.07
N GLN A 36 -7.71 0.14 16.92
CA GLN A 36 -8.16 1.50 17.17
C GLN A 36 -8.97 2.09 16.01
N THR A 37 -8.64 1.75 14.75
CA THR A 37 -9.25 2.38 13.58
C THR A 37 -10.58 1.75 13.18
N ILE A 38 -10.68 0.41 13.17
CA ILE A 38 -11.84 -0.31 12.65
C ILE A 38 -13.15 0.12 13.34
N PRO A 39 -13.22 0.20 14.68
CA PRO A 39 -14.45 0.64 15.35
C PRO A 39 -14.87 2.04 14.95
N LEU A 40 -13.93 2.99 14.92
CA LEU A 40 -14.20 4.38 14.57
C LEU A 40 -14.76 4.53 13.15
N VAL A 41 -14.23 3.74 12.20
CA VAL A 41 -14.73 3.74 10.82
C VAL A 41 -16.13 3.12 10.75
N LEU A 42 -16.39 2.04 11.46
CA LEU A 42 -17.72 1.41 11.51
C LEU A 42 -18.79 2.31 12.17
N GLU A 43 -18.38 3.16 13.11
CA GLU A 43 -19.22 4.19 13.72
C GLU A 43 -19.52 5.39 12.80
N GLY A 44 -18.85 5.47 11.63
CA GLY A 44 -19.04 6.54 10.66
C GLY A 44 -18.15 7.77 10.88
N SER A 45 -17.13 7.69 11.74
CA SER A 45 -16.20 8.80 11.99
C SER A 45 -15.18 8.92 10.85
N ASP A 46 -14.81 10.15 10.48
CA ASP A 46 -13.59 10.41 9.72
C ASP A 46 -12.38 10.07 10.59
N VAL A 47 -11.35 9.46 10.00
CA VAL A 47 -10.18 9.00 10.76
C VAL A 47 -8.89 9.44 10.10
N ILE A 48 -7.96 9.94 10.91
CA ILE A 48 -6.56 10.16 10.56
C ILE A 48 -5.75 9.07 11.26
N GLY A 49 -5.20 8.13 10.49
CA GLY A 49 -4.33 7.06 10.97
C GLY A 49 -2.86 7.39 10.72
N GLN A 50 -2.11 7.71 11.77
CA GLN A 50 -0.68 7.96 11.66
C GLN A 50 0.10 6.73 12.11
N ALA A 51 0.68 6.00 11.14
CA ALA A 51 1.46 4.80 11.39
C ALA A 51 2.43 4.53 10.25
N GLN A 52 3.54 3.86 10.53
CA GLN A 52 4.54 3.47 9.53
C GLN A 52 3.99 2.45 8.52
N THR A 53 4.71 2.24 7.40
CA THR A 53 4.42 1.15 6.46
C THR A 53 4.62 -0.21 7.14
N GLY A 54 3.81 -1.21 6.74
CA GLY A 54 3.89 -2.55 7.33
C GLY A 54 3.14 -2.75 8.65
N THR A 55 2.46 -1.73 9.19
CA THR A 55 1.69 -1.83 10.44
C THR A 55 0.29 -2.43 10.28
N GLY A 56 -0.12 -2.75 9.04
CA GLY A 56 -1.46 -3.26 8.74
C GLY A 56 -2.50 -2.18 8.42
N LYS A 57 -2.09 -0.99 7.96
CA LYS A 57 -2.98 0.12 7.57
C LYS A 57 -4.02 -0.31 6.53
N THR A 58 -3.62 -1.07 5.51
CA THR A 58 -4.53 -1.52 4.45
C THR A 58 -5.72 -2.28 5.02
N ALA A 59 -5.49 -3.21 5.94
CA ALA A 59 -6.56 -3.93 6.61
C ALA A 59 -7.35 -3.01 7.56
N ALA A 60 -6.71 -2.04 8.22
CA ALA A 60 -7.37 -1.11 9.13
C ALA A 60 -8.47 -0.29 8.44
N PHE A 61 -8.27 0.16 7.19
CA PHE A 61 -9.35 0.78 6.43
C PHE A 61 -10.11 -0.21 5.55
N GLY A 62 -9.47 -1.21 5.01
CA GLY A 62 -10.06 -2.16 4.07
C GLY A 62 -11.18 -3.00 4.68
N ILE A 63 -10.99 -3.50 5.89
CA ILE A 63 -11.98 -4.30 6.61
C ILE A 63 -13.30 -3.54 6.78
N PRO A 64 -13.33 -2.37 7.44
CA PRO A 64 -14.59 -1.66 7.67
C PRO A 64 -15.20 -1.11 6.37
N VAL A 65 -14.38 -0.67 5.40
CA VAL A 65 -14.88 -0.22 4.09
C VAL A 65 -15.57 -1.37 3.36
N VAL A 66 -14.96 -2.55 3.28
CA VAL A 66 -15.55 -3.74 2.62
C VAL A 66 -16.84 -4.16 3.32
N GLN A 67 -16.87 -4.16 4.66
CA GLN A 67 -18.06 -4.51 5.43
C GLN A 67 -19.23 -3.55 5.16
N SER A 68 -18.94 -2.27 4.92
CA SER A 68 -19.94 -1.22 4.73
C SER A 68 -20.46 -1.12 3.29
N ILE A 69 -19.94 -1.90 2.33
CA ILE A 69 -20.44 -1.93 0.96
C ILE A 69 -21.83 -2.61 0.91
N THR A 70 -22.82 -1.87 0.44
CA THR A 70 -24.23 -2.32 0.42
C THR A 70 -24.80 -2.54 -0.98
N ASP A 71 -24.25 -1.86 -1.99
CA ASP A 71 -24.71 -1.96 -3.38
C ASP A 71 -23.58 -2.50 -4.28
N HIS A 72 -23.89 -3.58 -4.99
CA HIS A 72 -22.94 -4.24 -5.89
C HIS A 72 -22.89 -3.64 -7.32
N ARG A 73 -23.66 -2.59 -7.60
CA ARG A 73 -23.79 -1.98 -8.93
C ARG A 73 -22.94 -0.71 -9.10
N HIS A 74 -22.60 -0.03 -8.01
CA HIS A 74 -21.95 1.28 -8.03
C HIS A 74 -20.62 1.27 -7.27
N ILE A 75 -19.73 2.18 -7.66
CA ILE A 75 -18.49 2.44 -6.91
C ILE A 75 -18.88 3.19 -5.64
N GLN A 76 -18.57 2.62 -4.47
CA GLN A 76 -18.88 3.21 -3.17
C GLN A 76 -17.65 3.61 -2.38
N ALA A 77 -16.48 3.12 -2.77
CA ALA A 77 -15.22 3.54 -2.16
C ALA A 77 -14.18 3.89 -3.22
N LEU A 78 -13.49 4.99 -2.97
CA LEU A 78 -12.33 5.45 -3.73
C LEU A 78 -11.13 5.48 -2.79
N ILE A 79 -10.04 4.83 -3.17
CA ILE A 79 -8.79 4.81 -2.43
C ILE A 79 -7.72 5.42 -3.32
N MET A 80 -7.07 6.48 -2.87
CA MET A 80 -5.94 7.10 -3.58
C MET A 80 -4.62 6.61 -2.99
N THR A 81 -3.68 6.28 -3.87
CA THR A 81 -2.35 5.79 -3.53
C THR A 81 -1.29 6.48 -4.39
N PRO A 82 -0.05 6.70 -3.87
CA PRO A 82 0.99 7.42 -4.61
C PRO A 82 1.48 6.68 -5.85
N THR A 83 1.54 5.35 -5.80
CA THR A 83 2.20 4.55 -6.83
C THR A 83 1.29 3.48 -7.43
N ARG A 84 1.64 3.05 -8.62
CA ARG A 84 0.99 1.95 -9.33
C ARG A 84 1.11 0.65 -8.54
N GLU A 85 2.27 0.38 -8.00
CA GLU A 85 2.60 -0.83 -7.25
C GLU A 85 1.71 -0.93 -6.01
N LEU A 86 1.58 0.17 -5.27
CA LEU A 86 0.72 0.23 -4.09
C LEU A 86 -0.77 0.08 -4.47
N ALA A 87 -1.22 0.71 -5.58
CA ALA A 87 -2.59 0.54 -6.04
C ALA A 87 -2.93 -0.93 -6.34
N ILE A 88 -2.01 -1.68 -6.93
CA ILE A 88 -2.17 -3.12 -7.20
C ILE A 88 -2.22 -3.90 -5.88
N GLN A 89 -1.25 -3.66 -4.99
CA GLN A 89 -1.14 -4.35 -3.70
C GLN A 89 -2.40 -4.14 -2.85
N VAL A 90 -2.85 -2.89 -2.70
CA VAL A 90 -4.06 -2.57 -1.95
C VAL A 90 -5.30 -3.21 -2.59
N ALA A 91 -5.41 -3.20 -3.94
CA ALA A 91 -6.54 -3.83 -4.63
C ALA A 91 -6.58 -5.35 -4.40
N GLU A 92 -5.43 -6.02 -4.40
CA GLU A 92 -5.33 -7.45 -4.12
C GLU A 92 -5.74 -7.77 -2.67
N GLU A 93 -5.26 -7.00 -1.71
CA GLU A 93 -5.59 -7.20 -0.30
C GLU A 93 -7.09 -6.96 -0.04
N ILE A 94 -7.64 -5.85 -0.52
CA ILE A 94 -9.08 -5.56 -0.44
C ILE A 94 -9.90 -6.63 -1.16
N GLY A 95 -9.45 -7.11 -2.31
CA GLY A 95 -10.10 -8.21 -3.03
C GLY A 95 -10.13 -9.52 -2.23
N LYS A 96 -9.07 -9.82 -1.46
CA LYS A 96 -9.03 -10.96 -0.55
C LYS A 96 -10.01 -10.78 0.61
N ILE A 97 -10.01 -9.61 1.27
CA ILE A 97 -10.95 -9.27 2.35
C ILE A 97 -12.40 -9.38 1.85
N GLY A 98 -12.70 -8.83 0.66
CA GLY A 98 -14.03 -8.79 0.07
C GLY A 98 -14.48 -10.09 -0.62
N ARG A 99 -13.65 -11.13 -0.67
CA ARG A 99 -13.90 -12.34 -1.46
C ARG A 99 -15.21 -13.03 -1.10
N THR A 100 -15.45 -13.26 0.18
CA THR A 100 -16.66 -13.95 0.67
C THR A 100 -17.92 -13.10 0.44
N SER A 101 -17.80 -11.78 0.44
CA SER A 101 -18.87 -10.82 0.16
C SER A 101 -19.04 -10.51 -1.33
N LYS A 102 -18.21 -11.09 -2.22
CA LYS A 102 -18.18 -10.85 -3.67
C LYS A 102 -17.93 -9.39 -4.05
N ILE A 103 -17.23 -8.65 -3.22
CA ILE A 103 -16.80 -7.27 -3.49
C ILE A 103 -15.63 -7.29 -4.48
N LYS A 104 -15.72 -6.43 -5.50
CA LYS A 104 -14.69 -6.27 -6.52
C LYS A 104 -13.93 -4.98 -6.30
N ALA A 105 -12.62 -5.10 -6.18
CA ALA A 105 -11.68 -4.00 -6.12
C ALA A 105 -10.93 -3.90 -7.47
N LEU A 106 -10.82 -2.69 -8.02
CA LEU A 106 -10.17 -2.43 -9.29
C LEU A 106 -9.02 -1.44 -9.12
N PRO A 107 -7.77 -1.82 -9.45
CA PRO A 107 -6.67 -0.88 -9.51
C PRO A 107 -6.72 -0.05 -10.81
N VAL A 108 -6.57 1.28 -10.67
CA VAL A 108 -6.65 2.28 -11.74
C VAL A 108 -5.40 3.15 -11.71
N TYR A 109 -4.47 2.94 -12.66
CA TYR A 109 -3.16 3.59 -12.67
C TYR A 109 -2.62 3.81 -14.08
N GLY A 110 -1.62 4.67 -14.21
CA GLY A 110 -0.96 4.98 -15.47
C GLY A 110 -0.07 3.86 -15.99
N GLY A 111 0.38 3.99 -17.26
CA GLY A 111 1.32 3.05 -17.86
C GLY A 111 0.67 1.78 -18.47
N GLN A 112 -0.66 1.69 -18.49
CA GLN A 112 -1.38 0.64 -19.24
C GLN A 112 -2.53 1.24 -20.07
N PRO A 113 -3.03 0.50 -21.09
CA PRO A 113 -4.14 0.97 -21.93
C PRO A 113 -5.39 1.25 -21.10
N ILE A 114 -5.90 2.48 -21.21
CA ILE A 114 -7.07 2.94 -20.45
C ILE A 114 -8.34 2.13 -20.77
N ASP A 115 -8.49 1.63 -21.99
CA ASP A 115 -9.67 0.87 -22.43
C ASP A 115 -9.89 -0.41 -21.61
N ARG A 116 -8.83 -1.03 -21.10
CA ARG A 116 -8.95 -2.17 -20.18
C ARG A 116 -9.63 -1.76 -18.87
N GLN A 117 -9.23 -0.62 -18.33
CA GLN A 117 -9.81 -0.07 -17.10
C GLN A 117 -11.25 0.38 -17.34
N ILE A 118 -11.56 1.01 -18.47
CA ILE A 118 -12.93 1.40 -18.84
C ILE A 118 -13.85 0.17 -18.90
N ARG A 119 -13.41 -0.92 -19.55
CA ARG A 119 -14.20 -2.17 -19.61
C ARG A 119 -14.43 -2.76 -18.20
N ALA A 120 -13.39 -2.77 -17.36
CA ALA A 120 -13.49 -3.26 -15.99
C ALA A 120 -14.45 -2.41 -15.15
N LEU A 121 -14.39 -1.08 -15.24
CA LEU A 121 -15.32 -0.16 -14.58
C LEU A 121 -16.78 -0.43 -15.01
N ARG A 122 -17.01 -0.67 -16.30
CA ARG A 122 -18.34 -0.98 -16.85
C ARG A 122 -18.88 -2.35 -16.40
N SER A 123 -18.00 -3.30 -16.06
CA SER A 123 -18.41 -4.62 -15.57
C SER A 123 -18.96 -4.61 -14.13
N GLY A 124 -18.94 -3.45 -13.47
CA GLY A 124 -19.41 -3.24 -12.11
C GLY A 124 -18.33 -3.60 -11.07
N VAL A 125 -17.80 -2.56 -10.43
CA VAL A 125 -16.85 -2.65 -9.32
C VAL A 125 -17.36 -1.76 -8.19
N GLN A 126 -17.03 -2.11 -6.95
CA GLN A 126 -17.52 -1.39 -5.77
C GLN A 126 -16.44 -0.52 -5.15
N ILE A 127 -15.18 -0.91 -5.33
CA ILE A 127 -14.03 -0.21 -4.78
C ILE A 127 -13.05 0.06 -5.90
N VAL A 128 -12.63 1.30 -6.06
CA VAL A 128 -11.57 1.72 -6.99
C VAL A 128 -10.38 2.18 -6.18
N ILE A 129 -9.21 1.66 -6.53
CA ILE A 129 -7.93 2.06 -5.96
C ILE A 129 -7.12 2.71 -7.08
N GLY A 130 -6.65 3.94 -6.91
CA GLY A 130 -5.99 4.58 -8.04
C GLY A 130 -4.93 5.60 -7.69
N THR A 131 -4.04 5.82 -8.67
CA THR A 131 -3.10 6.94 -8.63
C THR A 131 -3.79 8.22 -9.12
N PRO A 132 -3.49 9.41 -8.51
CA PRO A 132 -4.21 10.65 -8.78
C PRO A 132 -4.34 11.00 -10.27
N GLY A 133 -3.25 11.07 -11.00
CA GLY A 133 -3.30 11.48 -12.42
C GLY A 133 -4.16 10.58 -13.32
N ARG A 134 -4.22 9.24 -13.08
CA ARG A 134 -5.09 8.35 -13.86
C ARG A 134 -6.56 8.46 -13.42
N LEU A 135 -6.83 8.73 -12.17
CA LEU A 135 -8.19 9.02 -11.70
C LEU A 135 -8.73 10.29 -12.36
N ILE A 136 -7.94 11.36 -12.45
CA ILE A 136 -8.29 12.60 -13.17
C ILE A 136 -8.55 12.32 -14.66
N ASP A 137 -7.71 11.50 -15.32
CA ASP A 137 -7.94 11.12 -16.73
C ASP A 137 -9.30 10.42 -16.92
N HIS A 138 -9.68 9.53 -16.00
CA HIS A 138 -11.00 8.90 -16.01
C HIS A 138 -12.15 9.87 -15.71
N ILE A 139 -11.97 10.82 -14.79
CA ILE A 139 -12.95 11.86 -14.45
C ILE A 139 -13.18 12.75 -15.67
N ASN A 140 -12.10 13.27 -16.28
CA ASN A 140 -12.17 14.17 -17.43
C ASN A 140 -12.81 13.50 -18.65
N ARG A 141 -12.57 12.19 -18.83
CA ARG A 141 -13.21 11.37 -19.89
C ARG A 141 -14.61 10.91 -19.52
N LYS A 142 -15.10 11.19 -18.31
CA LYS A 142 -16.41 10.72 -17.80
C LYS A 142 -16.58 9.20 -17.89
N THR A 143 -15.49 8.46 -17.71
CA THR A 143 -15.48 6.98 -17.76
C THR A 143 -15.59 6.31 -16.41
N ILE A 144 -15.46 7.09 -15.32
CA ILE A 144 -15.71 6.69 -13.94
C ILE A 144 -16.92 7.48 -13.41
N LYS A 145 -17.77 6.83 -12.62
CA LYS A 145 -18.92 7.45 -11.96
C LYS A 145 -18.67 7.44 -10.45
N LEU A 146 -18.61 8.63 -9.86
CA LEU A 146 -18.25 8.81 -8.46
C LEU A 146 -19.42 9.30 -7.59
N ASP A 147 -20.64 9.39 -8.17
CA ASP A 147 -21.83 9.94 -7.51
C ASP A 147 -22.30 9.14 -6.28
N HIS A 148 -21.86 7.88 -6.18
CA HIS A 148 -22.23 6.96 -5.10
C HIS A 148 -21.11 6.69 -4.11
N ILE A 149 -20.01 7.47 -4.15
CA ILE A 149 -18.91 7.34 -3.21
C ILE A 149 -19.37 7.66 -1.80
N LYS A 150 -19.21 6.69 -0.91
CA LYS A 150 -19.45 6.79 0.54
C LYS A 150 -18.13 6.90 1.32
N PHE A 151 -17.07 6.31 0.78
CA PHE A 151 -15.76 6.28 1.41
C PHE A 151 -14.70 6.86 0.48
N LEU A 152 -13.91 7.78 1.02
CA LEU A 152 -12.66 8.23 0.43
C LEU A 152 -11.51 7.83 1.36
N VAL A 153 -10.52 7.15 0.83
CA VAL A 153 -9.29 6.84 1.58
C VAL A 153 -8.09 7.47 0.87
N LEU A 154 -7.25 8.17 1.62
CA LEU A 154 -5.94 8.64 1.19
C LEU A 154 -4.90 7.77 1.88
N ASP A 155 -4.25 6.88 1.15
CA ASP A 155 -3.19 6.03 1.69
C ASP A 155 -1.83 6.55 1.27
N GLU A 156 -0.89 6.62 2.22
CA GLU A 156 0.42 7.24 2.06
C GLU A 156 0.32 8.69 1.54
N ALA A 157 -0.48 9.51 2.25
CA ALA A 157 -0.77 10.88 1.85
C ALA A 157 0.49 11.77 1.81
N ASP A 158 1.46 11.54 2.67
CA ASP A 158 2.76 12.22 2.67
C ASP A 158 3.57 11.89 1.41
N GLU A 159 3.60 10.66 0.96
CA GLU A 159 4.25 10.25 -0.29
C GLU A 159 3.56 10.90 -1.52
N MET A 160 2.22 10.99 -1.51
CA MET A 160 1.51 11.72 -2.56
C MET A 160 1.87 13.21 -2.58
N LEU A 161 2.10 13.82 -1.41
CA LEU A 161 2.59 15.19 -1.30
C LEU A 161 4.00 15.32 -1.88
N ASP A 162 4.92 14.43 -1.51
CA ASP A 162 6.32 14.46 -1.95
C ASP A 162 6.43 14.25 -3.47
N MET A 163 5.48 13.52 -4.06
CA MET A 163 5.33 13.36 -5.52
C MET A 163 4.63 14.54 -6.20
N GLY A 164 4.18 15.55 -5.45
CA GLY A 164 3.53 16.75 -5.99
C GLY A 164 2.05 16.59 -6.35
N PHE A 165 1.36 15.56 -5.85
CA PHE A 165 -0.04 15.26 -6.18
C PHE A 165 -1.09 16.00 -5.34
N VAL A 166 -0.71 17.05 -4.58
CA VAL A 166 -1.66 17.76 -3.71
C VAL A 166 -2.82 18.38 -4.48
N ASP A 167 -2.51 19.06 -5.58
CA ASP A 167 -3.52 19.69 -6.43
C ASP A 167 -4.43 18.63 -7.10
N ASP A 168 -3.85 17.52 -7.53
CA ASP A 168 -4.58 16.38 -8.10
C ASP A 168 -5.54 15.76 -7.07
N MET A 169 -5.07 15.56 -5.83
CA MET A 169 -5.93 15.08 -4.75
C MET A 169 -7.10 16.04 -4.49
N GLU A 170 -6.84 17.35 -4.42
CA GLU A 170 -7.90 18.34 -4.26
C GLU A 170 -8.90 18.33 -5.42
N GLU A 171 -8.43 18.22 -6.65
CA GLU A 171 -9.30 18.14 -7.83
C GLU A 171 -10.21 16.93 -7.77
N ILE A 172 -9.67 15.75 -7.43
CA ILE A 172 -10.48 14.54 -7.25
C ILE A 172 -11.52 14.74 -6.15
N MET A 173 -11.11 15.26 -4.98
CA MET A 173 -12.00 15.46 -3.83
C MET A 173 -13.17 16.38 -4.15
N LYS A 174 -13.00 17.39 -4.99
CA LYS A 174 -14.07 18.31 -5.46
C LYS A 174 -15.12 17.60 -6.31
N ASN A 175 -14.76 16.50 -6.97
CA ASN A 175 -15.65 15.71 -7.80
C ASN A 175 -16.41 14.60 -7.02
N LEU A 176 -16.20 14.49 -5.71
CA LEU A 176 -16.86 13.50 -4.85
C LEU A 176 -18.07 14.11 -4.12
N PRO A 177 -19.05 13.30 -3.73
CA PRO A 177 -20.15 13.74 -2.86
C PRO A 177 -19.65 14.40 -1.58
N ALA A 178 -20.35 15.45 -1.13
CA ALA A 178 -20.04 16.14 0.12
C ALA A 178 -20.32 15.23 1.35
N GLU A 179 -21.36 14.42 1.23
CA GLU A 179 -21.72 13.42 2.25
C GLU A 179 -20.95 12.12 1.98
N ARG A 180 -19.80 12.03 2.60
CA ARG A 180 -18.94 10.85 2.58
C ARG A 180 -18.12 10.78 3.86
N GLN A 181 -17.61 9.61 4.16
CA GLN A 181 -16.61 9.39 5.19
C GLN A 181 -15.23 9.46 4.56
N THR A 182 -14.30 10.19 5.20
CA THR A 182 -12.94 10.37 4.68
C THR A 182 -11.93 9.79 5.67
N LEU A 183 -11.05 8.93 5.17
CA LEU A 183 -9.99 8.30 5.94
C LEU A 183 -8.65 8.73 5.35
N LEU A 184 -7.71 9.13 6.19
CA LEU A 184 -6.37 9.52 5.78
C LEU A 184 -5.34 8.71 6.56
N PHE A 185 -4.45 8.04 5.83
CA PHE A 185 -3.34 7.29 6.39
C PHE A 185 -2.02 7.86 5.89
N SER A 186 -1.11 8.10 6.83
CA SER A 186 0.19 8.72 6.54
C SER A 186 1.20 8.33 7.61
N ALA A 187 2.48 8.28 7.28
CA ALA A 187 3.54 8.14 8.29
C ALA A 187 3.84 9.48 8.95
N THR A 188 3.72 10.57 8.21
CA THR A 188 3.97 11.94 8.67
C THR A 188 2.79 12.86 8.38
N MET A 189 2.71 13.96 9.13
CA MET A 189 1.62 14.94 8.98
C MET A 189 2.17 16.37 8.69
N PRO A 190 2.74 16.59 7.50
CA PRO A 190 3.23 17.90 7.10
C PRO A 190 2.09 18.92 6.93
N ARG A 191 2.41 20.22 6.98
CA ARG A 191 1.41 21.29 6.91
C ARG A 191 0.41 21.20 5.74
N PRO A 192 0.81 20.85 4.49
CA PRO A 192 -0.15 20.70 3.40
C PRO A 192 -1.19 19.61 3.67
N ILE A 193 -0.77 18.45 4.20
CA ILE A 193 -1.70 17.36 4.57
C ILE A 193 -2.64 17.79 5.69
N LEU A 194 -2.13 18.48 6.72
CA LEU A 194 -2.98 19.07 7.76
C LEU A 194 -4.00 20.09 7.21
N SER A 195 -3.65 20.82 6.16
CA SER A 195 -4.58 21.74 5.50
C SER A 195 -5.68 20.98 4.75
N LEU A 196 -5.34 19.86 4.08
CA LEU A 196 -6.32 18.98 3.46
C LEU A 196 -7.30 18.39 4.47
N THR A 197 -6.80 17.92 5.63
CA THR A 197 -7.70 17.36 6.66
C THR A 197 -8.67 18.39 7.18
N LYS A 198 -8.22 19.60 7.46
CA LYS A 198 -9.10 20.70 7.92
C LYS A 198 -10.17 21.10 6.90
N LYS A 199 -9.86 20.99 5.61
CA LYS A 199 -10.75 21.42 4.52
C LYS A 199 -11.78 20.36 4.14
N TYR A 200 -11.40 19.09 4.17
CA TYR A 200 -12.17 17.99 3.58
C TYR A 200 -12.67 16.93 4.55
N MET A 201 -12.24 16.96 5.81
CA MET A 201 -12.66 16.00 6.83
C MET A 201 -13.57 16.63 7.88
N LYS A 202 -14.50 15.83 8.41
CA LYS A 202 -15.51 16.26 9.40
C LYS A 202 -15.11 15.77 10.80
N ALA A 203 -14.58 16.66 11.64
CA ALA A 203 -14.16 16.33 13.02
C ALA A 203 -13.40 15.00 13.14
N PRO A 204 -12.29 14.81 12.39
CA PRO A 204 -11.64 13.51 12.30
C PRO A 204 -11.10 13.04 13.65
N LYS A 205 -11.17 11.74 13.90
CA LYS A 205 -10.53 11.07 15.03
C LYS A 205 -9.09 10.76 14.68
N ASN A 206 -8.15 11.08 15.57
CA ASN A 206 -6.74 10.80 15.37
C ASN A 206 -6.38 9.47 16.03
N VAL A 207 -5.79 8.57 15.26
CA VAL A 207 -5.18 7.32 15.72
C VAL A 207 -3.70 7.39 15.39
N THR A 208 -2.85 7.42 16.41
CA THR A 208 -1.40 7.51 16.23
C THR A 208 -0.76 6.32 16.91
N ILE A 209 -0.07 5.50 16.13
CA ILE A 209 0.71 4.37 16.64
C ILE A 209 2.15 4.84 16.83
N SER A 210 2.60 4.86 18.08
CA SER A 210 3.97 5.25 18.42
C SER A 210 4.98 4.18 17.97
N LYS A 211 6.25 4.58 17.79
CA LYS A 211 7.34 3.63 17.49
C LYS A 211 7.53 2.57 18.60
N GLU A 212 7.14 2.90 19.82
CA GLU A 212 7.26 2.01 20.98
C GLU A 212 6.20 0.90 20.99
N GLU A 213 5.05 1.10 20.33
CA GLU A 213 3.99 0.10 20.19
C GLU A 213 4.25 -0.87 19.02
N LEU A 214 5.22 -0.56 18.19
CA LEU A 214 5.69 -1.46 17.15
C LEU A 214 6.86 -2.27 17.71
N THR A 215 6.66 -3.54 17.93
CA THR A 215 7.77 -4.50 18.01
C THR A 215 8.42 -4.58 16.63
N VAL A 216 9.19 -3.55 16.30
CA VAL A 216 10.06 -3.59 15.11
C VAL A 216 11.09 -4.66 15.43
N PRO A 217 11.22 -5.74 14.62
CA PRO A 217 12.36 -6.64 14.76
C PRO A 217 13.61 -5.77 14.78
N LEU A 218 14.48 -6.03 15.73
CA LEU A 218 15.73 -5.29 15.95
C LEU A 218 16.46 -5.16 14.63
N ILE A 219 16.37 -3.97 14.01
CA ILE A 219 17.16 -3.63 12.83
C ILE A 219 18.41 -2.93 13.35
N ASP A 220 19.52 -3.64 13.30
CA ASP A 220 20.80 -3.04 13.60
C ASP A 220 21.20 -2.12 12.44
N GLN A 221 21.46 -0.86 12.74
CA GLN A 221 21.86 0.13 11.75
C GLN A 221 23.33 0.46 11.93
N TYR A 222 24.11 0.32 10.85
CA TYR A 222 25.51 0.64 10.82
C TYR A 222 25.81 1.67 9.74
N TYR A 223 26.82 2.49 9.92
CA TYR A 223 27.36 3.36 8.89
C TYR A 223 28.86 3.16 8.73
N PHE A 224 29.34 3.35 7.52
CA PHE A 224 30.75 3.25 7.19
C PHE A 224 31.22 4.53 6.54
N GLU A 225 32.29 5.09 7.06
CA GLU A 225 32.98 6.21 6.44
C GLU A 225 34.04 5.67 5.48
N THR A 226 33.91 5.96 4.20
CA THR A 226 34.85 5.54 3.17
C THR A 226 35.07 6.63 2.13
N LYS A 227 36.29 6.71 1.58
CA LYS A 227 36.61 7.60 0.44
C LYS A 227 36.11 7.00 -0.89
N ASP A 228 36.13 5.68 -1.02
CA ASP A 228 35.63 4.93 -2.17
C ASP A 228 34.48 4.03 -1.74
N LYS A 229 33.26 4.37 -2.22
CA LYS A 229 32.04 3.66 -1.87
C LYS A 229 31.98 2.26 -2.47
N ILE A 230 32.54 2.06 -3.66
CA ILE A 230 32.53 0.76 -4.34
C ILE A 230 33.50 -0.19 -3.62
N GLU A 231 34.71 0.27 -3.33
CA GLU A 231 35.68 -0.52 -2.56
C GLU A 231 35.12 -0.86 -1.15
N GLY A 232 34.50 0.10 -0.48
CA GLY A 232 33.87 -0.13 0.84
C GLY A 232 32.78 -1.16 0.78
N LEU A 233 31.93 -1.12 -0.26
CA LEU A 233 30.90 -2.12 -0.48
C LEU A 233 31.47 -3.50 -0.79
N CYS A 234 32.49 -3.59 -1.64
CA CYS A 234 33.14 -4.87 -1.93
C CYS A 234 33.70 -5.53 -0.66
N ARG A 235 34.33 -4.76 0.21
CA ARG A 235 34.83 -5.27 1.51
C ARG A 235 33.67 -5.76 2.43
N LEU A 236 32.52 -5.10 2.38
CA LEU A 236 31.33 -5.56 3.11
C LEU A 236 30.79 -6.87 2.54
N LEU A 237 30.77 -7.01 1.22
CA LEU A 237 30.34 -8.24 0.55
C LEU A 237 31.29 -9.42 0.84
N ASP A 238 32.60 -9.16 0.95
CA ASP A 238 33.60 -10.16 1.29
C ASP A 238 33.54 -10.64 2.75
N ALA A 239 32.88 -9.86 3.63
CA ALA A 239 32.76 -10.19 5.04
C ALA A 239 31.65 -11.22 5.34
N GLU A 240 31.33 -12.09 4.38
CA GLU A 240 30.34 -13.18 4.51
C GLU A 240 29.00 -12.71 5.09
N ILE A 241 28.31 -11.82 4.35
CA ILE A 241 26.94 -11.46 4.70
C ILE A 241 26.01 -12.60 4.23
N ASP A 242 25.61 -13.46 5.16
CA ASP A 242 24.59 -14.48 4.88
C ASP A 242 23.25 -13.80 4.62
N GLY A 243 22.62 -14.11 3.47
CA GLY A 243 21.26 -13.68 3.17
C GLY A 243 21.09 -12.89 1.88
N LYS A 244 19.90 -12.28 1.74
CA LYS A 244 19.58 -11.43 0.59
C LYS A 244 19.99 -9.99 0.88
N LEU A 245 20.69 -9.37 -0.06
CA LEU A 245 21.15 -8.00 0.03
C LEU A 245 20.37 -7.11 -0.94
N ILE A 246 19.96 -5.93 -0.49
CA ILE A 246 19.36 -4.88 -1.33
C ILE A 246 20.25 -3.64 -1.21
N ILE A 247 20.72 -3.12 -2.34
CA ILE A 247 21.59 -1.93 -2.38
C ILE A 247 20.82 -0.79 -3.06
N PHE A 248 20.62 0.30 -2.33
CA PHE A 248 20.01 1.52 -2.86
C PHE A 248 21.08 2.50 -3.35
N CYS A 249 20.98 2.93 -4.61
CA CYS A 249 21.85 3.94 -5.20
C CYS A 249 21.12 5.26 -5.40
N ARG A 250 21.86 6.36 -5.35
CA ARG A 250 21.31 7.71 -5.50
C ARG A 250 20.78 8.02 -6.90
N THR A 251 21.28 7.35 -7.95
CA THR A 251 20.91 7.59 -9.35
C THR A 251 20.77 6.28 -10.12
N LYS A 252 19.94 6.29 -11.19
CA LYS A 252 19.81 5.15 -12.11
C LYS A 252 21.16 4.73 -12.70
N LYS A 253 21.95 5.70 -13.15
CA LYS A 253 23.31 5.43 -13.64
C LYS A 253 24.19 4.75 -12.58
N GLY A 254 24.09 5.20 -11.32
CA GLY A 254 24.80 4.55 -10.21
C GLY A 254 24.40 3.11 -9.97
N VAL A 255 23.13 2.75 -10.25
CA VAL A 255 22.69 1.34 -10.21
C VAL A 255 23.37 0.52 -11.31
N ASP A 256 23.38 1.05 -12.54
CA ASP A 256 24.01 0.37 -13.69
C ASP A 256 25.52 0.19 -13.48
N ASP A 257 26.21 1.24 -13.05
CA ASP A 257 27.65 1.23 -12.76
C ASP A 257 27.98 0.22 -11.64
N LEU A 258 27.15 0.18 -10.59
CA LEU A 258 27.29 -0.76 -9.48
C LEU A 258 27.01 -2.20 -9.90
N ALA A 259 25.98 -2.44 -10.71
CA ALA A 259 25.67 -3.79 -11.21
C ALA A 259 26.82 -4.36 -12.02
N ILE A 260 27.47 -3.54 -12.86
CA ILE A 260 28.65 -3.93 -13.63
C ILE A 260 29.82 -4.25 -12.68
N ALA A 261 30.07 -3.39 -11.68
CA ALA A 261 31.15 -3.61 -10.71
C ALA A 261 30.92 -4.91 -9.91
N CYS A 262 29.69 -5.15 -9.42
CA CYS A 262 29.36 -6.37 -8.70
C CYS A 262 29.47 -7.63 -9.57
N LEU A 263 29.05 -7.59 -10.85
CA LEU A 263 29.20 -8.70 -11.78
C LEU A 263 30.67 -9.05 -12.06
N LEU A 264 31.53 -8.05 -12.15
CA LEU A 264 32.99 -8.25 -12.32
C LEU A 264 33.61 -8.85 -11.05
N TYR A 265 33.11 -8.46 -9.88
CA TYR A 265 33.60 -8.92 -8.59
C TYR A 265 33.10 -10.32 -8.23
N THR A 266 31.85 -10.64 -8.51
CA THR A 266 31.24 -11.96 -8.25
C THR A 266 31.43 -12.95 -9.40
N SER A 267 32.07 -12.56 -10.50
CA SER A 267 32.38 -13.47 -11.59
C SER A 267 33.37 -14.53 -11.08
N PRO A 268 33.06 -15.84 -11.23
CA PRO A 268 33.94 -16.88 -10.75
C PRO A 268 35.34 -16.68 -11.33
N SER A 269 36.34 -16.79 -10.47
CA SER A 269 37.75 -16.69 -10.83
C SER A 269 38.03 -17.57 -12.06
N PRO A 270 38.97 -17.19 -12.96
CA PRO A 270 39.37 -18.06 -14.06
C PRO A 270 39.74 -19.48 -13.64
N ARG A 271 40.08 -19.67 -12.35
CA ARG A 271 40.33 -20.99 -11.77
C ARG A 271 39.08 -21.84 -11.56
N ASP A 272 37.89 -21.21 -11.37
CA ASP A 272 36.64 -21.91 -11.18
C ASP A 272 35.99 -22.31 -12.51
N ARG A 273 36.43 -21.75 -13.64
CA ARG A 273 36.02 -22.13 -15.00
C ARG A 273 36.55 -23.50 -15.46
N SER A 274 37.46 -24.09 -14.74
CA SER A 274 38.04 -25.39 -15.12
C SER A 274 37.23 -26.61 -14.75
N VAL A 275 36.10 -26.44 -14.03
CA VAL A 275 35.29 -27.56 -13.53
C VAL A 275 34.01 -27.84 -14.37
N SER A 276 33.66 -27.00 -15.34
CA SER A 276 32.42 -27.18 -16.13
C SER A 276 32.66 -27.51 -17.61
N ARG A 277 33.66 -28.35 -17.92
CA ARG A 277 33.73 -29.05 -19.20
C ARG A 277 33.50 -30.53 -18.96
N MET A 278 32.25 -30.94 -18.81
CA MET A 278 31.91 -32.32 -19.18
C MET A 278 31.81 -32.44 -20.72
N PRO A 279 32.50 -33.40 -21.33
CA PRO A 279 32.37 -33.64 -22.75
C PRO A 279 31.00 -34.24 -23.01
N SER A 280 30.26 -33.66 -23.96
CA SER A 280 29.12 -34.33 -24.58
C SER A 280 29.67 -35.56 -25.28
N SER A 281 29.40 -36.76 -24.77
CA SER A 281 29.60 -38.01 -25.49
C SER A 281 28.36 -38.28 -26.32
N ALA A 282 28.63 -38.40 -27.63
CA ALA A 282 28.08 -39.25 -28.68
C ALA A 282 26.63 -39.70 -28.55
#